data_2ba5df8f3ea418c7731efc1746bae3ad
#
_entry.id   2ba5df8f3ea418c7731efc1746bae3ad
#
_cell.length_a   1.000
_cell.length_b   1.000
_cell.length_c   1.000
_cell.angle_alpha   90.00
_cell.angle_beta   90.00
_cell.angle_gamma   90.00
#
_symmetry.space_group_name_H-M   'P 1'
#
loop_
_entity.id
_entity.type
_entity.pdbx_description
1 polymer ?
#
loop_
_entity_poly.entity_id
_entity_poly.type
_entity_poly.pdbx_seq_one_letter_code
_entity_poly.pdbx_strand_id
1 'polypeptide(L)'
;MDRLGLTLHPAKTRLVDLRRGKEGFVFLGCTIRKRRSIQRNPRWHFLQRWPSPKATKKLRARIREIASKRQSGKDVKQLIAELTPVIRGWGNYFRTGNADREFNQMDSYVMLRLRRWQRRRGGQRPTKRPSFTGSQLYRMGLHRLRGTVCYPTQATPRRSSVSRVPENGLHGLKGGPIAQGRR
;
A
#
# COMPACT_ATOMS: atom_id res chain seq x y z
N MET A 1 1.60 -17.18 -26.52
CA MET A 1 2.10 -15.81 -26.75
C MET A 1 2.31 -15.50 -28.23
N ASP A 2 2.05 -16.46 -29.08
CA ASP A 2 2.27 -16.38 -30.54
C ASP A 2 1.48 -15.23 -31.21
N ARG A 3 0.31 -14.89 -30.73
CA ARG A 3 -0.48 -13.75 -31.23
C ARG A 3 0.18 -12.37 -31.09
N LEU A 4 1.17 -12.24 -30.19
CA LEU A 4 1.87 -10.98 -29.91
C LEU A 4 3.30 -10.97 -30.46
N GLY A 5 3.75 -12.05 -31.13
CA GLY A 5 5.13 -12.18 -31.62
C GLY A 5 6.20 -12.12 -30.51
N LEU A 6 5.81 -12.38 -29.24
CA LEU A 6 6.72 -12.27 -28.09
C LEU A 6 7.23 -13.66 -27.70
N THR A 7 8.55 -13.79 -27.62
CA THR A 7 9.23 -14.97 -27.09
C THR A 7 9.63 -14.76 -25.64
N LEU A 8 9.32 -15.73 -24.79
CA LEU A 8 9.74 -15.72 -23.39
C LEU A 8 11.22 -16.10 -23.29
N HIS A 9 11.98 -15.33 -22.53
CA HIS A 9 13.39 -15.64 -22.27
C HIS A 9 13.50 -16.77 -21.24
N PRO A 10 14.03 -17.97 -21.57
CA PRO A 10 13.99 -19.14 -20.70
C PRO A 10 14.63 -18.91 -19.32
N ALA A 11 15.82 -18.30 -19.30
CA ALA A 11 16.52 -18.03 -18.04
C ALA A 11 15.89 -16.93 -17.15
N LYS A 12 14.99 -16.10 -17.68
CA LYS A 12 14.32 -15.01 -16.94
C LYS A 12 12.86 -15.33 -16.64
N THR A 13 12.31 -16.39 -17.21
CA THR A 13 10.92 -16.82 -17.02
C THR A 13 10.87 -17.94 -16.00
N ARG A 14 10.08 -17.75 -14.96
CA ARG A 14 9.89 -18.74 -13.90
C ARG A 14 8.42 -18.93 -13.60
N LEU A 15 7.97 -20.17 -13.56
CA LEU A 15 6.66 -20.53 -13.02
C LEU A 15 6.76 -20.65 -11.50
N VAL A 16 5.81 -20.02 -10.79
CA VAL A 16 5.75 -20.03 -9.34
C VAL A 16 4.40 -20.59 -8.88
N ASP A 17 4.44 -21.69 -8.10
CA ASP A 17 3.22 -22.25 -7.52
C ASP A 17 2.86 -21.55 -6.20
N LEU A 18 1.77 -20.81 -6.24
CA LEU A 18 1.27 -20.10 -5.06
C LEU A 18 0.27 -20.92 -4.23
N ARG A 19 -0.18 -22.07 -4.69
CA ARG A 19 -1.29 -22.84 -4.05
C ARG A 19 -1.01 -23.18 -2.60
N ARG A 20 0.18 -23.66 -2.30
CA ARG A 20 0.59 -24.10 -0.96
C ARG A 20 1.20 -22.98 -0.09
N GLY A 21 1.33 -21.79 -0.60
CA GLY A 21 1.93 -20.67 0.13
C GLY A 21 3.42 -20.83 0.49
N LYS A 22 4.10 -21.85 -0.04
CA LYS A 22 5.54 -22.08 0.18
C LYS A 22 6.38 -21.12 -0.65
N GLU A 23 5.96 -20.84 -1.87
CA GLU A 23 6.67 -19.96 -2.79
C GLU A 23 6.05 -18.57 -2.89
N GLY A 24 6.82 -17.64 -3.42
CA GLY A 24 6.41 -16.28 -3.72
C GLY A 24 7.35 -15.67 -4.75
N PHE A 25 6.96 -14.54 -5.28
CA PHE A 25 7.77 -13.81 -6.26
C PHE A 25 7.76 -12.32 -5.98
N VAL A 26 8.72 -11.61 -6.58
CA VAL A 26 8.81 -10.15 -6.49
C VAL A 26 8.36 -9.56 -7.81
N PHE A 27 7.37 -8.68 -7.75
CA PHE A 27 6.85 -7.96 -8.91
C PHE A 27 6.65 -6.49 -8.55
N LEU A 28 7.14 -5.59 -9.38
CA LEU A 28 7.06 -4.13 -9.18
C LEU A 28 7.45 -3.69 -7.75
N GLY A 29 8.53 -4.25 -7.22
CA GLY A 29 9.00 -3.92 -5.87
C GLY A 29 8.18 -4.51 -4.71
N CYS A 30 7.11 -5.23 -5.00
CA CYS A 30 6.31 -5.96 -4.01
C CYS A 30 6.70 -7.43 -3.98
N THR A 31 6.83 -8.00 -2.79
CA THR A 31 6.81 -9.45 -2.59
C THR A 31 5.36 -9.90 -2.57
N ILE A 32 5.03 -10.86 -3.41
CA ILE A 32 3.69 -11.46 -3.53
C ILE A 32 3.79 -12.92 -3.12
N ARG A 33 2.99 -13.31 -2.13
CA ARG A 33 2.97 -14.67 -1.61
C ARG A 33 1.61 -14.98 -0.98
N LYS A 34 1.18 -16.23 -1.08
CA LYS A 34 0.01 -16.71 -0.36
C LYS A 34 0.37 -17.02 1.08
N ARG A 35 -0.35 -16.45 2.03
CA ARG A 35 -0.14 -16.70 3.47
C ARG A 35 -1.41 -17.17 4.13
N ARG A 36 -1.26 -17.98 5.17
CA ARG A 36 -2.36 -18.45 6.02
C ARG A 36 -2.97 -17.27 6.77
N SER A 37 -4.29 -17.25 6.90
CA SER A 37 -4.96 -16.28 7.75
C SER A 37 -4.70 -16.60 9.22
N ILE A 38 -4.34 -15.58 10.00
CA ILE A 38 -4.14 -15.72 11.45
C ILE A 38 -5.44 -15.40 12.19
N GLN A 39 -6.21 -14.43 11.67
CA GLN A 39 -7.38 -13.88 12.40
C GLN A 39 -8.71 -14.54 12.06
N ARG A 40 -8.91 -15.03 10.84
CA ARG A 40 -10.23 -15.53 10.41
C ARG A 40 -10.33 -17.05 10.54
N ASN A 41 -9.63 -17.78 9.69
CA ASN A 41 -9.64 -19.24 9.71
C ASN A 41 -8.25 -19.74 9.26
N PRO A 42 -7.57 -20.58 10.06
CA PRO A 42 -6.25 -21.12 9.72
C PRO A 42 -6.21 -21.94 8.43
N ARG A 43 -7.35 -22.44 7.97
CA ARG A 43 -7.44 -23.16 6.71
C ARG A 43 -7.40 -22.27 5.48
N TRP A 44 -7.68 -20.96 5.63
CA TRP A 44 -7.74 -20.04 4.51
C TRP A 44 -6.39 -19.39 4.25
N HIS A 45 -6.02 -19.35 2.98
CA HIS A 45 -4.82 -18.72 2.50
C HIS A 45 -5.19 -17.55 1.61
N PHE A 46 -4.62 -16.39 1.89
CA PHE A 46 -4.84 -15.17 1.11
C PHE A 46 -3.56 -14.76 0.40
N LEU A 47 -3.73 -14.27 -0.82
CA LEU A 47 -2.65 -13.62 -1.52
C LEU A 47 -2.34 -12.29 -0.82
N GLN A 48 -1.12 -12.16 -0.33
CA GLN A 48 -0.64 -10.96 0.33
C GLN A 48 0.48 -10.34 -0.48
N ARG A 49 0.58 -9.02 -0.41
CA ARG A 49 1.67 -8.26 -1.01
C ARG A 49 2.22 -7.26 -0.01
N TRP A 50 3.51 -7.12 0.03
CA TRP A 50 4.22 -6.17 0.89
C TRP A 50 5.50 -5.70 0.22
N PRO A 51 6.14 -4.61 0.69
CA PRO A 51 7.40 -4.13 0.14
C PRO A 51 8.48 -5.21 0.12
N SER A 52 9.14 -5.38 -1.02
CA SER A 52 10.24 -6.34 -1.12
C SER A 52 11.46 -5.89 -0.29
N PRO A 53 12.34 -6.82 0.12
CA PRO A 53 13.58 -6.48 0.81
C PRO A 53 14.43 -5.48 0.02
N LYS A 54 14.45 -5.57 -1.31
CA LYS A 54 15.15 -4.64 -2.20
C LYS A 54 14.55 -3.23 -2.13
N ALA A 55 13.22 -3.10 -2.17
CA ALA A 55 12.53 -1.81 -2.06
C ALA A 55 12.77 -1.16 -0.68
N THR A 56 12.70 -1.96 0.39
CA THR A 56 12.99 -1.52 1.76
C THR A 56 14.45 -1.08 1.92
N LYS A 57 15.41 -1.83 1.36
CA LYS A 57 16.83 -1.49 1.36
C LYS A 57 17.10 -0.16 0.64
N LYS A 58 16.44 0.08 -0.51
CA LYS A 58 16.54 1.31 -1.28
C LYS A 58 16.05 2.52 -0.46
N LEU A 59 14.89 2.41 0.19
CA LEU A 59 14.38 3.49 1.05
C LEU A 59 15.33 3.76 2.23
N ARG A 60 15.81 2.71 2.91
CA ARG A 60 16.78 2.86 4.02
C ARG A 60 18.07 3.55 3.57
N ALA A 61 18.55 3.26 2.36
CA ALA A 61 19.72 3.92 1.80
C ALA A 61 19.46 5.42 1.59
N ARG A 62 18.31 5.79 1.03
CA ARG A 62 17.94 7.18 0.81
C ARG A 62 17.76 7.96 2.11
N ILE A 63 17.11 7.39 3.12
CA ILE A 63 17.00 7.99 4.46
C ILE A 63 18.39 8.18 5.09
N ARG A 64 19.31 7.23 4.90
CA ARG A 64 20.67 7.30 5.42
C ARG A 64 21.48 8.42 4.76
N GLU A 65 21.30 8.62 3.49
CA GLU A 65 21.93 9.70 2.73
C GLU A 65 21.46 11.07 3.24
N ILE A 66 20.14 11.29 3.33
CA ILE A 66 19.55 12.54 3.82
C ILE A 66 19.95 12.80 5.28
N ALA A 67 19.86 11.79 6.16
CA ALA A 67 20.24 11.88 7.57
C ALA A 67 21.71 11.44 7.82
N SER A 68 22.64 11.85 6.93
CA SER A 68 24.05 11.50 7.04
C SER A 68 24.79 12.44 7.99
N LYS A 69 26.03 12.07 8.38
CA LYS A 69 26.92 12.91 9.17
C LYS A 69 27.24 14.24 8.45
N ARG A 70 27.38 14.20 7.12
CA ARG A 70 27.67 15.41 6.30
C ARG A 70 26.57 16.46 6.38
N GLN A 71 25.35 16.05 6.76
CA GLN A 71 24.16 16.92 6.88
C GLN A 71 23.93 17.40 8.33
N SER A 72 24.89 17.23 9.23
CA SER A 72 24.73 17.60 10.66
C SER A 72 24.55 19.09 10.90
N GLY A 73 24.98 19.96 9.97
CA GLY A 73 24.78 21.41 10.02
C GLY A 73 23.38 21.89 9.64
N LYS A 74 22.55 21.03 9.02
CA LYS A 74 21.19 21.42 8.63
C LYS A 74 20.29 21.64 9.84
N ASP A 75 19.26 22.47 9.66
CA ASP A 75 18.19 22.53 10.66
C ASP A 75 17.29 21.29 10.60
N VAL A 76 16.69 20.94 11.75
CA VAL A 76 15.82 19.77 11.87
C VAL A 76 14.58 19.88 10.97
N LYS A 77 14.03 21.11 10.82
CA LYS A 77 12.89 21.34 9.93
C LYS A 77 13.23 21.09 8.47
N GLN A 78 14.41 21.54 8.02
CA GLN A 78 14.90 21.27 6.68
C GLN A 78 15.08 19.77 6.42
N LEU A 79 15.66 19.06 7.39
CA LEU A 79 15.83 17.61 7.31
C LEU A 79 14.49 16.87 7.21
N ILE A 80 13.50 17.28 7.98
CA ILE A 80 12.15 16.73 7.94
C ILE A 80 11.48 17.02 6.59
N ALA A 81 11.65 18.25 6.06
CA ALA A 81 11.11 18.62 4.75
C ALA A 81 11.67 17.76 3.62
N GLU A 82 12.94 17.37 3.69
CA GLU A 82 13.56 16.47 2.71
C GLU A 82 13.14 15.00 2.90
N LEU A 83 12.95 14.53 4.14
CA LEU A 83 12.58 13.16 4.45
C LEU A 83 11.11 12.87 4.15
N THR A 84 10.23 13.80 4.47
CA THR A 84 8.77 13.59 4.39
C THR A 84 8.28 13.21 3.00
N PRO A 85 8.67 13.88 1.89
CA PRO A 85 8.21 13.49 0.56
C PRO A 85 8.70 12.08 0.15
N VAL A 86 9.93 11.71 0.55
CA VAL A 86 10.51 10.39 0.25
C VAL A 86 9.74 9.29 0.99
N ILE A 87 9.49 9.48 2.29
CA ILE A 87 8.78 8.51 3.13
C ILE A 87 7.31 8.41 2.67
N ARG A 88 6.65 9.54 2.43
CA ARG A 88 5.26 9.62 1.98
C ARG A 88 5.07 8.98 0.60
N GLY A 89 5.96 9.28 -0.34
CA GLY A 89 5.90 8.70 -1.69
C GLY A 89 6.02 7.19 -1.66
N TRP A 90 6.98 6.65 -0.88
CA TRP A 90 7.14 5.23 -0.69
C TRP A 90 5.92 4.61 0.04
N GLY A 91 5.41 5.25 1.08
CA GLY A 91 4.23 4.82 1.81
C GLY A 91 3.00 4.74 0.91
N ASN A 92 2.74 5.79 0.13
CA ASN A 92 1.61 5.83 -0.80
C ASN A 92 1.65 4.70 -1.85
N TYR A 93 2.84 4.33 -2.31
CA TYR A 93 3.00 3.24 -3.26
C TYR A 93 2.63 1.87 -2.66
N PHE A 94 3.01 1.63 -1.40
CA PHE A 94 2.84 0.33 -0.75
C PHE A 94 1.60 0.23 0.16
N ARG A 95 0.91 1.33 0.46
CA ARG A 95 -0.20 1.36 1.44
C ARG A 95 -1.38 0.45 1.12
N THR A 96 -1.55 0.07 -0.14
CA THR A 96 -2.66 -0.81 -0.58
C THR A 96 -2.36 -2.30 -0.41
N GLY A 97 -1.24 -2.65 0.22
CA GLY A 97 -0.83 -4.02 0.51
C GLY A 97 -0.79 -4.33 2.01
N ASN A 98 -0.34 -5.53 2.34
CA ASN A 98 -0.15 -5.97 3.72
C ASN A 98 1.18 -5.46 4.28
N ALA A 99 1.35 -4.14 4.34
CA ALA A 99 2.61 -3.47 4.62
C ALA A 99 2.79 -3.00 6.07
N ASP A 100 1.85 -3.28 6.97
CA ASP A 100 1.86 -2.75 8.35
C ASP A 100 3.17 -3.05 9.10
N ARG A 101 3.67 -4.27 8.98
CA ARG A 101 4.92 -4.68 9.62
C ARG A 101 6.11 -3.89 9.08
N GLU A 102 6.22 -3.78 7.78
CA GLU A 102 7.27 -3.05 7.08
C GLU A 102 7.20 -1.56 7.38
N PHE A 103 6.00 -1.00 7.46
CA PHE A 103 5.76 0.40 7.82
C PHE A 103 6.20 0.70 9.25
N ASN A 104 5.85 -0.15 10.23
CA ASN A 104 6.28 -0.01 11.61
C ASN A 104 7.82 -0.11 11.74
N GLN A 105 8.44 -1.05 11.01
CA GLN A 105 9.90 -1.18 10.97
C GLN A 105 10.57 0.04 10.35
N MET A 106 9.95 0.63 9.33
CA MET A 106 10.49 1.79 8.67
C MET A 106 10.37 3.04 9.54
N ASP A 107 9.25 3.27 10.21
CA ASP A 107 9.09 4.37 11.17
C ASP A 107 10.13 4.26 12.30
N SER A 108 10.33 3.05 12.84
CA SER A 108 11.37 2.80 13.85
C SER A 108 12.78 3.10 13.32
N TYR A 109 13.05 2.73 12.06
CA TYR A 109 14.33 3.03 11.42
C TYR A 109 14.55 4.53 11.21
N VAL A 110 13.54 5.26 10.76
CA VAL A 110 13.58 6.73 10.60
C VAL A 110 13.90 7.38 11.93
N MET A 111 13.20 7.00 13.01
CA MET A 111 13.44 7.52 14.35
C MET A 111 14.86 7.23 14.83
N LEU A 112 15.36 6.02 14.61
CA LEU A 112 16.74 5.65 14.97
C LEU A 112 17.76 6.53 14.22
N ARG A 113 17.53 6.78 12.92
CA ARG A 113 18.42 7.62 12.10
C ARG A 113 18.40 9.09 12.55
N LEU A 114 17.23 9.63 12.83
CA LEU A 114 17.08 11.00 13.33
C LEU A 114 17.72 11.18 14.70
N ARG A 115 17.55 10.24 15.64
CA ARG A 115 18.22 10.25 16.94
C ARG A 115 19.76 10.22 16.79
N ARG A 116 20.28 9.41 15.90
CA ARG A 116 21.72 9.35 15.60
C ARG A 116 22.22 10.65 14.98
N TRP A 117 21.44 11.26 14.10
CA TRP A 117 21.77 12.55 13.51
C TRP A 117 21.78 13.66 14.56
N GLN A 118 20.76 13.74 15.43
CA GLN A 118 20.69 14.71 16.52
C GLN A 118 21.89 14.63 17.47
N ARG A 119 22.30 13.43 17.85
CA ARG A 119 23.48 13.22 18.72
C ARG A 119 24.77 13.75 18.10
N ARG A 120 24.86 13.76 16.78
CA ARG A 120 26.06 14.23 16.06
C ARG A 120 26.08 15.73 15.82
N ARG A 121 24.92 16.38 15.90
CA ARG A 121 24.78 17.83 15.71
C ARG A 121 25.44 18.63 16.82
N GLY A 122 25.53 18.11 18.02
CA GLY A 122 26.06 18.79 19.21
C GLY A 122 27.58 18.91 19.29
N GLY A 123 28.34 18.66 18.21
CA GLY A 123 29.80 18.79 18.23
C GLY A 123 30.50 17.66 18.99
N GLN A 124 31.50 17.99 19.81
CA GLN A 124 32.49 17.06 20.34
C GLN A 124 32.00 15.97 21.30
N ARG A 125 30.82 16.07 21.89
CA ARG A 125 30.27 15.01 22.77
C ARG A 125 28.83 14.66 22.38
N PRO A 126 28.54 13.37 22.15
CA PRO A 126 27.17 12.96 21.92
C PRO A 126 26.34 13.19 23.17
N THR A 127 25.36 14.10 23.09
CA THR A 127 24.41 14.31 24.19
C THR A 127 23.64 13.01 24.45
N LYS A 128 23.55 12.62 25.75
CA LYS A 128 22.84 11.40 26.16
C LYS A 128 21.34 11.43 25.77
N ARG A 129 20.75 12.62 25.67
CA ARG A 129 19.33 12.81 25.32
C ARG A 129 19.19 13.46 23.95
N PRO A 130 18.28 12.97 23.10
CA PRO A 130 18.00 13.64 21.83
C PRO A 130 17.29 14.97 22.09
N SER A 131 17.61 16.00 21.32
CA SER A 131 17.02 17.35 21.44
C SER A 131 15.51 17.36 21.18
N PHE A 132 15.01 16.43 20.35
CA PHE A 132 13.59 16.32 20.01
C PHE A 132 13.07 14.91 20.23
N THR A 133 11.88 14.82 20.79
CA THR A 133 11.16 13.55 20.95
C THR A 133 10.50 13.13 19.62
N GLY A 134 10.10 11.87 19.50
CA GLY A 134 9.36 11.39 18.33
C GLY A 134 8.08 12.19 18.08
N SER A 135 7.35 12.52 19.13
CA SER A 135 6.11 13.31 19.04
C SER A 135 6.37 14.72 18.50
N GLN A 136 7.45 15.35 18.92
CA GLN A 136 7.85 16.66 18.40
C GLN A 136 8.24 16.62 16.93
N LEU A 137 8.97 15.58 16.50
CA LEU A 137 9.32 15.40 15.08
C LEU A 137 8.09 15.22 14.19
N TYR A 138 7.09 14.47 14.65
CA TYR A 138 5.82 14.34 13.94
C TYR A 138 5.03 15.66 13.89
N ARG A 139 5.02 16.44 14.97
CA ARG A 139 4.41 17.80 15.00
C ARG A 139 5.12 18.76 14.04
N MET A 140 6.43 18.58 13.81
CA MET A 140 7.20 19.34 12.85
C MET A 140 6.95 18.91 11.40
N GLY A 141 6.05 17.95 11.14
CA GLY A 141 5.65 17.53 9.80
C GLY A 141 6.35 16.27 9.29
N LEU A 142 7.07 15.52 10.13
CA LEU A 142 7.60 14.23 9.73
C LEU A 142 6.44 13.27 9.41
N HIS A 143 6.47 12.69 8.22
CA HIS A 143 5.44 11.73 7.82
C HIS A 143 5.57 10.42 8.57
N ARG A 144 4.43 9.91 9.09
CA ARG A 144 4.32 8.62 9.77
C ARG A 144 3.67 7.62 8.84
N LEU A 145 4.28 6.45 8.69
CA LEU A 145 3.74 5.37 7.86
C LEU A 145 2.73 4.50 8.60
N ARG A 146 2.93 4.30 9.90
CA ARG A 146 2.04 3.47 10.72
C ARG A 146 0.60 4.00 10.66
N GLY A 147 -0.35 3.09 10.38
CA GLY A 147 -1.77 3.41 10.28
C GLY A 147 -2.20 4.00 8.93
N THR A 148 -1.30 4.10 7.94
CA THR A 148 -1.64 4.59 6.59
C THR A 148 -1.98 3.47 5.60
N VAL A 149 -1.92 2.21 6.02
CA VAL A 149 -2.32 1.08 5.19
C VAL A 149 -3.81 1.14 4.93
N CYS A 150 -4.17 1.15 3.65
CA CYS A 150 -5.55 1.08 3.19
C CYS A 150 -5.72 -0.21 2.41
N TYR A 151 -6.44 -1.16 2.96
CA TYR A 151 -6.87 -2.29 2.15
C TYR A 151 -7.91 -1.78 1.16
N PRO A 152 -7.76 -2.04 -0.15
CA PRO A 152 -8.85 -1.79 -1.07
C PRO A 152 -10.04 -2.58 -0.52
N THR A 153 -11.03 -1.88 -0.04
CA THR A 153 -12.31 -2.46 0.28
C THR A 153 -12.66 -3.24 -0.98
N GLN A 154 -12.89 -4.55 -0.88
CA GLN A 154 -13.55 -5.25 -1.96
C GLN A 154 -14.79 -4.41 -2.20
N ALA A 155 -14.81 -3.71 -3.32
CA ALA A 155 -16.02 -3.05 -3.74
C ALA A 155 -17.05 -4.16 -3.65
N THR A 156 -17.91 -4.09 -2.65
CA THR A 156 -19.14 -4.86 -2.66
C THR A 156 -19.63 -4.62 -4.06
N PRO A 157 -19.79 -5.64 -4.93
CA PRO A 157 -20.25 -5.38 -6.26
C PRO A 157 -21.47 -4.52 -6.00
N ARG A 158 -21.42 -3.23 -6.40
CA ARG A 158 -22.61 -2.43 -6.44
C ARG A 158 -23.56 -3.34 -7.18
N ARG A 159 -24.55 -3.89 -6.47
CA ARG A 159 -25.71 -4.40 -7.15
C ARG A 159 -26.04 -3.26 -8.07
N SER A 160 -25.67 -3.42 -9.33
CA SER A 160 -26.18 -2.57 -10.36
C SER A 160 -27.66 -2.68 -10.11
N SER A 161 -28.25 -1.63 -9.58
CA SER A 161 -29.67 -1.43 -9.72
C SER A 161 -29.81 -1.39 -11.22
N VAL A 162 -30.05 -2.57 -11.79
CA VAL A 162 -30.58 -2.70 -13.13
C VAL A 162 -31.83 -1.86 -13.03
N SER A 163 -31.73 -0.64 -13.53
CA SER A 163 -32.90 0.18 -13.80
C SER A 163 -33.80 -0.76 -14.59
N ARG A 164 -34.83 -1.27 -13.94
CA ARG A 164 -35.92 -1.86 -14.65
C ARG A 164 -36.39 -0.77 -15.56
N VAL A 165 -35.97 -0.82 -16.81
CA VAL A 165 -36.61 -0.13 -17.89
C VAL A 165 -38.05 -0.63 -17.80
N PRO A 166 -39.05 0.22 -17.51
CA PRO A 166 -40.42 -0.23 -17.58
C PRO A 166 -40.59 -0.68 -19.03
N GLU A 167 -40.83 -1.96 -19.24
CA GLU A 167 -41.35 -2.45 -20.50
C GLU A 167 -42.68 -1.71 -20.69
N ASN A 168 -42.68 -0.71 -21.55
CA ASN A 168 -43.88 -0.16 -22.09
C ASN A 168 -44.57 -1.26 -22.87
N GLY A 169 -45.45 -1.97 -22.17
CA GLY A 169 -46.35 -2.90 -22.78
C GLY A 169 -47.16 -2.15 -23.82
N LEU A 170 -46.90 -2.49 -25.04
CA LEU A 170 -47.78 -2.19 -26.16
C LEU A 170 -49.14 -2.79 -25.82
N HIS A 171 -50.06 -1.97 -25.31
CA HIS A 171 -51.47 -2.30 -25.29
C HIS A 171 -51.97 -2.37 -26.72
N GLY A 172 -52.00 -3.58 -27.23
CA GLY A 172 -52.70 -3.91 -28.45
C GLY A 172 -54.15 -3.54 -28.31
N LEU A 173 -54.57 -2.68 -29.20
CA LEU A 173 -55.94 -2.43 -29.54
C LEU A 173 -56.66 -3.74 -29.80
N LYS A 174 -57.56 -4.17 -28.91
CA LYS A 174 -58.64 -5.13 -29.25
C LYS A 174 -59.96 -4.44 -29.04
N GLY A 175 -60.65 -4.35 -30.17
CA GLY A 175 -61.98 -3.83 -30.33
C GLY A 175 -63.00 -4.52 -29.42
N GLY A 176 -64.00 -3.74 -29.07
CA GLY A 176 -65.14 -4.23 -28.35
C GLY A 176 -66.05 -5.16 -29.19
N PRO A 177 -66.94 -5.82 -28.54
CA PRO A 177 -68.30 -5.89 -29.01
C PRO A 177 -69.32 -5.58 -27.92
N ILE A 178 -70.25 -4.69 -28.23
CA ILE A 178 -71.68 -4.91 -28.44
C ILE A 178 -72.44 -5.36 -27.17
N ALA A 179 -73.32 -4.46 -26.83
CA ALA A 179 -74.42 -4.56 -25.88
C ALA A 179 -75.37 -5.72 -26.15
N GLN A 180 -75.90 -6.27 -25.10
CA GLN A 180 -77.28 -6.81 -24.96
C GLN A 180 -77.42 -7.11 -23.46
N GLY A 181 -78.35 -6.60 -22.71
CA GLY A 181 -79.77 -6.45 -22.91
C GLY A 181 -80.47 -7.47 -22.00
N ARG A 182 -81.24 -6.95 -21.05
CA ARG A 182 -82.34 -7.68 -20.29
C ARG A 182 -81.87 -8.52 -19.10
N ARG A 183 -82.42 -8.44 -17.95
CA ARG A 183 -83.70 -8.00 -17.33
C ARG A 183 -83.44 -7.67 -15.88
#